data_90a5d5d2fb69400033f35d1126f51925
#
_entry.id   90a5d5d2fb69400033f35d1126f51925
#
_cell.length_a   1.000
_cell.length_b   1.000
_cell.length_c   1.000
_cell.angle_alpha   90.00
_cell.angle_beta   90.00
_cell.angle_gamma   90.00
#
_symmetry.space_group_name_H-M   'P 1'
#
loop_
_entity.id
_entity.type
_entity.pdbx_description
1 polymer ?
#
loop_
_entity_poly.entity_id
_entity_poly.type
_entity_poly.pdbx_seq_one_letter_code
_entity_poly.pdbx_strand_id
1 'polypeptide(L)'
;MDLDESKSVGKRITLSRDERGISVQELAELAGCSEEYLQWVEDSQVEPPVALLIRLAKSMKLEPSTFLTPDDPRNKRLDEEAKRTGTYSYQTLTPSEPDKHLMAFLVKIPPRTEHEGVGYLHEGEEFVYVLSGEVEIAVEQEKTVLKEKESLRFNSAFDHHLSNPGNEEAELLITLYVP
;
A
#
# COMPACT_ATOMS: atom_id res chain seq x y z
N MET A 1 10.58 -2.74 -24.40
CA MET A 1 10.85 -4.00 -23.71
C MET A 1 9.56 -4.78 -23.68
N ASP A 2 9.43 -5.79 -24.54
CA ASP A 2 8.23 -6.65 -24.58
C ASP A 2 8.38 -7.71 -23.46
N LEU A 3 7.88 -7.38 -22.30
CA LEU A 3 7.67 -8.39 -21.26
C LEU A 3 6.52 -9.27 -21.76
N ASP A 4 6.86 -10.49 -22.11
CA ASP A 4 5.92 -11.51 -22.56
C ASP A 4 4.71 -11.58 -21.59
N GLU A 5 3.53 -11.24 -22.11
CA GLU A 5 2.27 -11.20 -21.33
C GLU A 5 1.90 -12.55 -20.69
N SER A 6 2.51 -13.65 -21.16
CA SER A 6 2.32 -14.99 -20.59
C SER A 6 3.07 -15.22 -19.27
N LYS A 7 3.97 -14.31 -18.86
CA LYS A 7 4.78 -14.50 -17.64
C LYS A 7 4.04 -14.01 -16.40
N SER A 8 4.18 -14.76 -15.30
CA SER A 8 3.67 -14.35 -13.99
C SER A 8 4.30 -13.05 -13.52
N VAL A 9 3.64 -12.36 -12.59
CA VAL A 9 4.15 -11.12 -11.96
C VAL A 9 5.54 -11.34 -11.35
N GLY A 10 5.73 -12.44 -10.62
CA GLY A 10 7.03 -12.80 -10.06
C GLY A 10 8.12 -12.90 -11.12
N LYS A 11 7.82 -13.54 -12.25
CA LYS A 11 8.77 -13.70 -13.35
C LYS A 11 9.13 -12.36 -14.01
N ARG A 12 8.18 -11.43 -14.10
CA ARG A 12 8.44 -10.08 -14.61
C ARG A 12 9.31 -9.26 -13.67
N ILE A 13 9.12 -9.42 -12.35
CA ILE A 13 9.97 -8.81 -11.33
C ILE A 13 11.40 -9.36 -11.46
N THR A 14 11.58 -10.69 -11.49
CA THR A 14 12.90 -11.33 -11.69
C THR A 14 13.62 -10.78 -12.91
N LEU A 15 12.96 -10.78 -14.07
CA LEU A 15 13.57 -10.28 -15.31
C LEU A 15 13.97 -8.81 -15.19
N SER A 16 13.11 -7.98 -14.63
CA SER A 16 13.40 -6.56 -14.45
C SER A 16 14.56 -6.29 -13.52
N ARG A 17 14.73 -7.12 -12.48
CA ARG A 17 15.83 -7.08 -11.53
C ARG A 17 17.13 -7.53 -12.18
N ASP A 18 17.13 -8.69 -12.85
CA ASP A 18 18.31 -9.28 -13.49
C ASP A 18 18.89 -8.38 -14.58
N GLU A 19 18.03 -7.76 -15.41
CA GLU A 19 18.44 -6.79 -16.42
C GLU A 19 19.18 -5.57 -15.85
N ARG A 20 18.95 -5.26 -14.56
CA ARG A 20 19.60 -4.16 -13.85
C ARG A 20 20.80 -4.60 -13.02
N GLY A 21 21.07 -5.91 -13.00
CA GLY A 21 22.17 -6.48 -12.23
C GLY A 21 21.97 -6.34 -10.71
N ILE A 22 20.74 -6.18 -10.23
CA ILE A 22 20.43 -6.03 -8.80
C ILE A 22 20.23 -7.43 -8.21
N SER A 23 20.86 -7.72 -7.06
CA SER A 23 20.63 -8.97 -6.35
C SER A 23 19.26 -9.00 -5.67
N VAL A 24 18.75 -10.21 -5.34
CA VAL A 24 17.48 -10.36 -4.59
C VAL A 24 17.58 -9.65 -3.24
N GLN A 25 18.71 -9.84 -2.53
CA GLN A 25 18.96 -9.18 -1.26
C GLN A 25 18.91 -7.66 -1.38
N GLU A 26 19.63 -7.09 -2.35
CA GLU A 26 19.67 -5.63 -2.56
C GLU A 26 18.28 -5.07 -2.90
N LEU A 27 17.52 -5.75 -3.76
CA LEU A 27 16.17 -5.31 -4.10
C LEU A 27 15.22 -5.41 -2.91
N ALA A 28 15.34 -6.47 -2.10
CA ALA A 28 14.54 -6.64 -0.88
C ALA A 28 14.80 -5.50 0.13
N GLU A 29 16.07 -5.16 0.36
CA GLU A 29 16.48 -4.03 1.22
C GLU A 29 15.90 -2.71 0.71
N LEU A 30 16.03 -2.42 -0.59
CA LEU A 30 15.52 -1.20 -1.22
C LEU A 30 13.98 -1.12 -1.19
N ALA A 31 13.30 -2.26 -1.32
CA ALA A 31 11.84 -2.33 -1.28
C ALA A 31 11.27 -2.46 0.13
N GLY A 32 12.11 -2.62 1.17
CA GLY A 32 11.70 -2.75 2.55
C GLY A 32 10.93 -4.04 2.85
N CYS A 33 11.42 -5.17 2.32
CA CYS A 33 10.90 -6.51 2.62
C CYS A 33 12.05 -7.49 2.91
N SER A 34 11.74 -8.70 3.38
CA SER A 34 12.76 -9.73 3.56
C SER A 34 13.17 -10.34 2.22
N GLU A 35 14.42 -10.80 2.12
CA GLU A 35 14.94 -11.51 0.94
C GLU A 35 14.10 -12.76 0.64
N GLU A 36 13.76 -13.53 1.69
CA GLU A 36 12.96 -14.75 1.58
C GLU A 36 11.57 -14.46 1.00
N TYR A 37 10.90 -13.39 1.47
CA TYR A 37 9.61 -13.00 0.93
C TYR A 37 9.69 -12.57 -0.54
N LEU A 38 10.71 -11.79 -0.90
CA LEU A 38 10.91 -11.42 -2.30
C LEU A 38 11.17 -12.65 -3.18
N GLN A 39 11.92 -13.64 -2.66
CA GLN A 39 12.15 -14.90 -3.37
C GLN A 39 10.84 -15.65 -3.62
N TRP A 40 9.94 -15.76 -2.63
CA TRP A 40 8.62 -16.38 -2.82
C TRP A 40 7.77 -15.67 -3.87
N VAL A 41 7.84 -14.33 -3.90
CA VAL A 41 7.18 -13.53 -4.94
C VAL A 41 7.76 -13.82 -6.32
N GLU A 42 9.08 -13.82 -6.47
CA GLU A 42 9.77 -14.10 -7.74
C GLU A 42 9.50 -15.52 -8.24
N ASP A 43 9.41 -16.48 -7.32
CA ASP A 43 9.05 -17.88 -7.60
C ASP A 43 7.55 -18.09 -7.82
N SER A 44 6.75 -17.03 -7.74
CA SER A 44 5.29 -17.07 -7.89
C SER A 44 4.59 -17.95 -6.86
N GLN A 45 5.18 -18.13 -5.68
CA GLN A 45 4.57 -18.84 -4.55
C GLN A 45 3.60 -17.92 -3.79
N VAL A 46 3.83 -16.61 -3.82
CA VAL A 46 3.01 -15.60 -3.17
C VAL A 46 2.70 -14.47 -4.17
N GLU A 47 1.45 -14.05 -4.21
CA GLU A 47 1.05 -12.86 -4.98
C GLU A 47 1.47 -11.58 -4.25
N PRO A 48 2.26 -10.70 -4.87
CA PRO A 48 2.66 -9.46 -4.24
C PRO A 48 1.48 -8.49 -4.12
N PRO A 49 1.30 -7.84 -2.95
CA PRO A 49 0.35 -6.76 -2.82
C PRO A 49 0.79 -5.55 -3.66
N VAL A 50 -0.17 -4.70 -4.04
CA VAL A 50 0.08 -3.50 -4.87
C VAL A 50 1.15 -2.59 -4.26
N ALA A 51 1.12 -2.39 -2.94
CA ALA A 51 2.11 -1.60 -2.22
C ALA A 51 3.55 -2.12 -2.40
N LEU A 52 3.75 -3.43 -2.47
CA LEU A 52 5.07 -4.01 -2.75
C LEU A 52 5.48 -3.77 -4.21
N LEU A 53 4.55 -3.94 -5.16
CA LEU A 53 4.81 -3.67 -6.59
C LEU A 53 5.30 -2.23 -6.80
N ILE A 54 4.67 -1.25 -6.13
CA ILE A 54 5.09 0.15 -6.19
C ILE A 54 6.51 0.32 -5.64
N ARG A 55 6.82 -0.26 -4.49
CA ARG A 55 8.16 -0.15 -3.90
C ARG A 55 9.23 -0.80 -4.77
N LEU A 56 8.98 -2.00 -5.30
CA LEU A 56 9.86 -2.71 -6.23
C LEU A 56 10.10 -1.88 -7.50
N ALA A 57 9.03 -1.36 -8.10
CA ALA A 57 9.13 -0.51 -9.28
C ALA A 57 9.95 0.75 -9.01
N LYS A 58 9.68 1.45 -7.91
CA LYS A 58 10.42 2.63 -7.49
C LYS A 58 11.92 2.33 -7.30
N SER A 59 12.25 1.21 -6.64
CA SER A 59 13.64 0.77 -6.42
C SER A 59 14.37 0.50 -7.74
N MET A 60 13.66 0.00 -8.75
CA MET A 60 14.19 -0.29 -10.08
C MET A 60 14.00 0.86 -11.09
N LYS A 61 13.42 1.99 -10.68
CA LYS A 61 13.06 3.14 -11.53
C LYS A 61 12.15 2.74 -12.70
N LEU A 62 11.13 1.97 -12.40
CA LEU A 62 10.11 1.49 -13.33
C LEU A 62 8.73 2.00 -12.93
N GLU A 63 7.80 1.94 -13.88
CA GLU A 63 6.37 2.09 -13.60
C GLU A 63 5.84 0.77 -13.01
N PRO A 64 5.02 0.82 -11.93
CA PRO A 64 4.50 -0.40 -11.30
C PRO A 64 3.67 -1.28 -12.25
N SER A 65 2.97 -0.69 -13.21
CA SER A 65 2.23 -1.39 -14.27
C SER A 65 3.11 -2.29 -15.14
N THR A 66 4.43 -2.09 -15.14
CA THR A 66 5.39 -2.95 -15.85
C THR A 66 5.30 -4.42 -15.42
N PHE A 67 4.90 -4.68 -14.16
CA PHE A 67 4.80 -6.03 -13.63
C PHE A 67 3.44 -6.70 -13.89
N LEU A 68 2.44 -5.95 -14.34
CA LEU A 68 1.07 -6.41 -14.54
C LEU A 68 0.74 -6.58 -16.02
N THR A 69 -0.25 -7.42 -16.34
CA THR A 69 -0.86 -7.45 -17.68
C THR A 69 -1.83 -6.28 -17.82
N PRO A 70 -2.14 -5.83 -19.06
CA PRO A 70 -3.11 -4.74 -19.26
C PRO A 70 -4.47 -4.97 -18.60
N ASP A 71 -4.92 -6.23 -18.56
CA ASP A 71 -6.22 -6.62 -17.99
C ASP A 71 -6.15 -6.98 -16.49
N ASP A 72 -5.00 -6.83 -15.84
CA ASP A 72 -4.85 -7.17 -14.43
C ASP A 72 -5.69 -6.18 -13.57
N PRO A 73 -6.62 -6.66 -12.74
CA PRO A 73 -7.48 -5.80 -11.92
C PRO A 73 -6.68 -4.93 -10.93
N ARG A 74 -5.43 -5.29 -10.65
CA ARG A 74 -4.52 -4.49 -9.82
C ARG A 74 -4.07 -3.19 -10.48
N ASN A 75 -4.17 -3.04 -11.82
CA ASN A 75 -3.85 -1.77 -12.50
C ASN A 75 -4.72 -0.64 -11.96
N LYS A 76 -6.01 -0.88 -11.76
CA LYS A 76 -6.92 0.12 -11.17
C LYS A 76 -6.44 0.51 -9.76
N ARG A 77 -6.01 -0.47 -8.96
CA ARG A 77 -5.48 -0.23 -7.61
C ARG A 77 -4.13 0.50 -7.64
N LEU A 78 -3.27 0.24 -8.64
CA LEU A 78 -2.03 0.98 -8.82
C LEU A 78 -2.27 2.47 -9.07
N ASP A 79 -3.22 2.81 -9.94
CA ASP A 79 -3.59 4.19 -10.23
C ASP A 79 -4.16 4.89 -9.00
N GLU A 80 -4.95 4.18 -8.22
CA GLU A 80 -5.53 4.65 -6.98
C GLU A 80 -4.45 4.89 -5.91
N GLU A 81 -3.53 3.96 -5.73
CA GLU A 81 -2.46 4.05 -4.74
C GLU A 81 -1.38 5.06 -5.14
N ALA A 82 -1.10 5.23 -6.43
CA ALA A 82 -0.23 6.31 -6.93
C ALA A 82 -0.79 7.69 -6.61
N LYS A 83 -2.10 7.87 -6.68
CA LYS A 83 -2.77 9.11 -6.24
C LYS A 83 -2.66 9.32 -4.73
N ARG A 84 -2.83 8.25 -3.94
CA ARG A 84 -2.71 8.29 -2.46
C ARG A 84 -1.29 8.59 -2.00
N THR A 85 -0.29 7.88 -2.54
CA THR A 85 1.13 8.06 -2.16
C THR A 85 1.72 9.39 -2.62
N GLY A 86 1.08 10.08 -3.56
CA GLY A 86 1.41 11.47 -3.91
C GLY A 86 0.94 12.47 -2.85
N THR A 87 -0.04 12.10 -2.02
CA THR A 87 -0.67 12.99 -1.03
C THR A 87 -0.32 12.61 0.40
N TYR A 88 -0.13 11.30 0.71
CA TYR A 88 0.13 10.78 2.05
C TYR A 88 1.49 10.07 2.11
N SER A 89 2.14 10.10 3.28
CA SER A 89 3.31 9.26 3.51
C SER A 89 2.92 8.05 4.37
N TYR A 90 3.42 6.86 3.98
CA TYR A 90 3.18 5.60 4.66
C TYR A 90 4.49 4.96 5.08
N GLN A 91 4.57 4.56 6.34
CA GLN A 91 5.65 3.72 6.85
C GLN A 91 5.06 2.43 7.39
N THR A 92 5.44 1.29 6.82
CA THR A 92 5.04 -0.02 7.33
C THR A 92 5.78 -0.31 8.64
N LEU A 93 5.04 -0.67 9.69
CA LEU A 93 5.58 -0.99 11.02
C LEU A 93 5.69 -2.50 11.25
N THR A 94 4.88 -3.30 10.57
CA THR A 94 4.93 -4.76 10.64
C THR A 94 5.79 -5.32 9.52
N PRO A 95 6.59 -6.38 9.78
CA PRO A 95 7.30 -7.08 8.71
C PRO A 95 6.32 -7.62 7.67
N SER A 96 6.71 -7.58 6.39
CA SER A 96 5.98 -8.30 5.34
C SER A 96 6.33 -9.77 5.45
N GLU A 97 5.44 -10.56 6.01
CA GLU A 97 5.57 -12.02 6.05
C GLU A 97 4.32 -12.64 5.40
N PRO A 98 4.45 -13.76 4.67
CA PRO A 98 3.29 -14.51 4.21
C PRO A 98 2.51 -15.01 5.44
N ASP A 99 1.21 -15.19 5.30
CA ASP A 99 0.28 -15.66 6.33
C ASP A 99 0.05 -14.70 7.52
N LYS A 100 0.44 -13.43 7.43
CA LYS A 100 0.08 -12.43 8.44
C LYS A 100 -1.22 -11.72 8.11
N HIS A 101 -2.15 -11.87 9.02
CA HIS A 101 -3.46 -11.24 8.97
C HIS A 101 -3.46 -9.79 9.50
N LEU A 102 -2.40 -9.37 10.19
CA LEU A 102 -2.31 -8.05 10.82
C LEU A 102 -1.19 -7.22 10.19
N MET A 103 -1.54 -6.05 9.68
CA MET A 103 -0.60 -5.06 9.17
C MET A 103 -0.77 -3.75 9.95
N ALA A 104 0.34 -3.09 10.26
CA ALA A 104 0.33 -1.79 10.92
C ALA A 104 1.16 -0.77 10.14
N PHE A 105 0.65 0.45 10.06
CA PHE A 105 1.24 1.55 9.32
C PHE A 105 1.26 2.83 10.15
N LEU A 106 2.34 3.57 10.02
CA LEU A 106 2.37 4.98 10.39
C LEU A 106 2.03 5.79 9.14
N VAL A 107 1.00 6.63 9.24
CA VAL A 107 0.48 7.42 8.11
C VAL A 107 0.53 8.89 8.48
N LYS A 108 1.08 9.72 7.60
CA LYS A 108 1.07 11.17 7.72
C LYS A 108 0.21 11.77 6.62
N ILE A 109 -0.72 12.62 7.03
CA ILE A 109 -1.66 13.31 6.14
C ILE A 109 -1.39 14.81 6.24
N PRO A 110 -0.93 15.46 5.15
CA PRO A 110 -0.71 16.89 5.15
C PRO A 110 -1.97 17.71 5.49
N PRO A 111 -1.83 18.92 6.00
CA PRO A 111 -2.98 19.76 6.34
C PRO A 111 -3.84 20.07 5.12
N ARG A 112 -5.14 20.19 5.33
CA ARG A 112 -6.17 20.51 4.32
C ARG A 112 -6.12 19.61 3.10
N THR A 113 -5.82 18.33 3.32
CA THR A 113 -5.83 17.31 2.29
C THR A 113 -7.23 16.74 2.18
N GLU A 114 -7.88 16.99 1.05
CA GLU A 114 -9.14 16.34 0.68
C GLU A 114 -8.81 15.07 -0.10
N HIS A 115 -9.49 14.00 0.25
CA HIS A 115 -9.39 12.75 -0.48
C HIS A 115 -10.33 12.79 -1.68
N GLU A 116 -9.81 12.98 -2.87
CA GLU A 116 -10.60 12.88 -4.09
C GLU A 116 -10.76 11.39 -4.49
N GLY A 117 -11.87 10.81 -4.08
CA GLY A 117 -12.57 9.78 -4.83
C GLY A 117 -11.96 8.40 -4.92
N VAL A 118 -11.20 7.92 -3.93
CA VAL A 118 -10.72 6.54 -3.93
C VAL A 118 -11.18 5.82 -2.67
N GLY A 119 -12.35 5.18 -2.75
CA GLY A 119 -12.78 4.20 -1.77
C GLY A 119 -11.88 2.96 -1.84
N TYR A 120 -11.25 2.61 -0.74
CA TYR A 120 -10.46 1.39 -0.65
C TYR A 120 -11.32 0.30 -0.01
N LEU A 121 -11.69 -0.69 -0.81
CA LEU A 121 -12.47 -1.84 -0.37
C LEU A 121 -11.53 -3.04 -0.21
N HIS A 122 -11.42 -3.57 0.98
CA HIS A 122 -10.77 -4.85 1.25
C HIS A 122 -11.49 -5.62 2.35
N GLU A 123 -11.41 -6.94 2.31
CA GLU A 123 -11.95 -7.76 3.40
C GLU A 123 -11.20 -7.49 4.70
N GLY A 124 -11.92 -7.49 5.81
CA GLY A 124 -11.35 -7.35 7.14
C GLY A 124 -11.80 -6.12 7.90
N GLU A 125 -10.98 -5.71 8.84
CA GLU A 125 -11.25 -4.57 9.73
C GLU A 125 -10.07 -3.63 9.75
N GLU A 126 -10.37 -2.35 9.89
CA GLU A 126 -9.39 -1.28 10.06
C GLU A 126 -9.56 -0.61 11.42
N PHE A 127 -8.44 -0.39 12.11
CA PHE A 127 -8.38 0.38 13.34
C PHE A 127 -7.44 1.57 13.12
N VAL A 128 -7.95 2.77 13.33
CA VAL A 128 -7.22 4.03 13.21
C VAL A 128 -7.10 4.66 14.59
N TYR A 129 -5.89 5.08 14.96
CA TYR A 129 -5.61 5.84 16.17
C TYR A 129 -4.83 7.10 15.82
N VAL A 130 -5.30 8.26 16.27
CA VAL A 130 -4.65 9.56 15.99
C VAL A 130 -3.55 9.80 17.00
N LEU A 131 -2.31 9.88 16.52
CA LEU A 131 -1.11 10.18 17.31
C LEU A 131 -0.96 11.69 17.52
N SER A 132 -1.22 12.47 16.46
CA SER A 132 -1.24 13.94 16.50
C SER A 132 -2.12 14.52 15.39
N GLY A 133 -2.59 15.77 15.58
CA GLY A 133 -3.46 16.44 14.62
C GLY A 133 -4.92 15.96 14.67
N GLU A 134 -5.62 16.10 13.55
CA GLU A 134 -6.99 15.62 13.38
C GLU A 134 -7.22 14.99 12.03
N VAL A 135 -8.12 14.01 11.97
CA VAL A 135 -8.47 13.30 10.74
C VAL A 135 -9.98 13.14 10.62
N GLU A 136 -10.54 13.37 9.45
CA GLU A 136 -11.90 12.98 9.11
C GLU A 136 -11.83 11.59 8.45
N ILE A 137 -12.59 10.65 8.99
CA ILE A 137 -12.79 9.32 8.43
C ILE A 137 -14.22 9.25 7.94
N ALA A 138 -14.40 9.04 6.66
CA ALA A 138 -15.69 8.75 6.07
C ALA A 138 -15.79 7.26 5.79
N VAL A 139 -16.88 6.63 6.26
CA VAL A 139 -17.25 5.25 5.96
C VAL A 139 -18.63 5.29 5.36
N GLU A 140 -18.74 4.96 4.08
CA GLU A 140 -19.97 5.17 3.28
C GLU A 140 -20.44 6.64 3.34
N GLN A 141 -21.54 6.93 4.01
CA GLN A 141 -22.11 8.28 4.14
C GLN A 141 -21.84 8.90 5.52
N GLU A 142 -21.27 8.13 6.44
CA GLU A 142 -20.97 8.60 7.79
C GLU A 142 -19.56 9.20 7.87
N LYS A 143 -19.49 10.41 8.42
CA LYS A 143 -18.23 11.13 8.64
C LYS A 143 -17.95 11.27 10.13
N THR A 144 -16.77 10.88 10.55
CA THR A 144 -16.30 11.01 11.92
C THR A 144 -14.98 11.77 11.95
N VAL A 145 -14.92 12.85 12.70
CA VAL A 145 -13.66 13.57 12.93
C VAL A 145 -13.05 13.08 14.22
N LEU A 146 -11.82 12.57 14.14
CA LEU A 146 -11.00 12.13 15.27
C LEU A 146 -9.91 13.15 15.54
N LYS A 147 -9.66 13.41 16.82
CA LYS A 147 -8.56 14.24 17.34
C LYS A 147 -7.49 13.38 17.98
N GLU A 148 -6.39 14.00 18.38
CA GLU A 148 -5.30 13.35 19.10
C GLU A 148 -5.82 12.43 20.23
N LYS A 149 -5.33 11.19 20.27
CA LYS A 149 -5.69 10.12 21.20
C LYS A 149 -7.09 9.52 21.03
N GLU A 150 -7.81 9.92 19.98
CA GLU A 150 -9.08 9.27 19.61
C GLU A 150 -8.84 8.15 18.58
N SER A 151 -9.78 7.23 18.51
CA SER A 151 -9.69 6.08 17.62
C SER A 151 -11.05 5.68 17.05
N LEU A 152 -11.00 5.01 15.90
CA LEU A 152 -12.17 4.41 15.26
C LEU A 152 -11.79 3.03 14.72
N ARG A 153 -12.71 2.07 14.84
CA ARG A 153 -12.66 0.77 14.18
C ARG A 153 -13.84 0.66 13.23
N PHE A 154 -13.60 0.19 12.03
CA PHE A 154 -14.65 -0.04 11.04
C PHE A 154 -14.35 -1.25 10.16
N ASN A 155 -15.39 -1.76 9.50
CA ASN A 155 -15.24 -2.83 8.52
C ASN A 155 -14.73 -2.25 7.19
N SER A 156 -13.59 -2.73 6.73
CA SER A 156 -12.91 -2.25 5.52
C SER A 156 -13.57 -2.69 4.22
N ALA A 157 -14.58 -3.56 4.28
CA ALA A 157 -15.40 -3.92 3.12
C ALA A 157 -16.35 -2.80 2.69
N PHE A 158 -16.58 -1.79 3.53
CA PHE A 158 -17.31 -0.57 3.18
C PHE A 158 -16.38 0.45 2.54
N ASP A 159 -16.93 1.25 1.64
CA ASP A 159 -16.22 2.37 1.04
C ASP A 159 -15.80 3.36 2.14
N HIS A 160 -14.51 3.64 2.23
CA HIS A 160 -13.98 4.50 3.27
C HIS A 160 -12.80 5.34 2.77
N HIS A 161 -12.63 6.51 3.35
CA HIS A 161 -11.51 7.40 3.04
C HIS A 161 -11.15 8.29 4.24
N LEU A 162 -9.89 8.73 4.26
CA LEU A 162 -9.35 9.59 5.28
C LEU A 162 -9.00 10.94 4.67
N SER A 163 -9.27 12.02 5.39
CA SER A 163 -8.87 13.38 5.02
C SER A 163 -8.41 14.14 6.26
N ASN A 164 -7.56 15.13 6.05
CA ASN A 164 -7.14 16.04 7.13
C ASN A 164 -7.79 17.41 6.93
N PRO A 165 -8.86 17.71 7.67
CA PRO A 165 -9.50 19.03 7.61
C PRO A 165 -8.71 20.12 8.35
N GLY A 166 -7.73 19.73 9.18
CA GLY A 166 -6.94 20.59 10.04
C GLY A 166 -5.92 21.47 9.32
N ASN A 167 -5.26 22.31 10.11
CA ASN A 167 -4.21 23.21 9.62
C ASN A 167 -2.79 22.68 9.85
N GLU A 168 -2.66 21.53 10.54
CA GLU A 168 -1.40 20.88 10.85
C GLU A 168 -1.39 19.47 10.27
N GLU A 169 -0.20 18.88 10.07
CA GLU A 169 -0.06 17.50 9.65
C GLU A 169 -0.68 16.58 10.69
N ALA A 170 -1.48 15.61 10.26
CA ALA A 170 -1.99 14.56 11.11
C ALA A 170 -1.10 13.31 11.00
N GLU A 171 -0.80 12.69 12.14
CA GLU A 171 -0.06 11.43 12.22
C GLU A 171 -0.95 10.35 12.83
N LEU A 172 -1.06 9.21 12.14
CA LEU A 172 -1.98 8.15 12.47
C LEU A 172 -1.25 6.81 12.60
N LEU A 173 -1.64 6.00 13.56
CA LEU A 173 -1.40 4.56 13.54
C LEU A 173 -2.62 3.88 12.93
N ILE A 174 -2.42 3.20 11.81
CA ILE A 174 -3.46 2.42 11.16
C ILE A 174 -3.09 0.94 11.25
N THR A 175 -4.05 0.13 11.68
CA THR A 175 -3.89 -1.32 11.75
C THR A 175 -4.98 -1.97 10.91
N LEU A 176 -4.57 -2.84 10.01
CA LEU A 176 -5.44 -3.64 9.14
C LEU A 176 -5.41 -5.09 9.61
N TYR A 177 -6.57 -5.67 9.77
CA TYR A 177 -6.74 -7.11 9.93
C TYR A 177 -7.44 -7.66 8.67
N VAL A 178 -6.79 -8.58 7.99
CA VAL A 178 -7.34 -9.31 6.83
C VAL A 178 -7.47 -10.77 7.22
N PRO A 179 -8.69 -11.34 7.28
CA PRO A 179 -8.92 -12.71 7.75
C PRO A 179 -8.33 -13.79 6.83
#